data_42c2a50c07840366fa2e8db0c72d3368
#
_entry.id   42c2a50c07840366fa2e8db0c72d3368
#
_cell.length_a   1.000
_cell.length_b   1.000
_cell.length_c   1.000
_cell.angle_alpha   90.00
_cell.angle_beta   90.00
_cell.angle_gamma   90.00
#
_symmetry.space_group_name_H-M   'P 1'
#
loop_
_entity.id
_entity.type
_entity.pdbx_description
1 polymer ?
#
loop_
_entity_poly.entity_id
_entity_poly.type
_entity_poly.pdbx_seq_one_letter_code
_entity_poly.pdbx_strand_id
1 'polypeptide(L)'
;MNFLDENGLGRLWAQIILKLNSKIPDGGTTGQILKKTETGTEWADESGGSSSTTQTITLLTSGWAQSGSGYSQTVNVTGVTASSNGSLRIAQSATDEQFAAWGAAKPRVTAQAAGTLTVKTAGTVPTIDIPVEVLVV
;
A
#
# COMPACT_ATOMS: atom_id res chain seq x y z
N MET A 1 49.37 39.48 -4.37
CA MET A 1 48.74 39.08 -3.12
C MET A 1 48.09 37.73 -3.33
N ASN A 2 48.60 36.69 -2.71
CA ASN A 2 47.97 35.37 -2.78
C ASN A 2 46.89 35.32 -1.71
N PHE A 3 45.64 35.32 -2.11
CA PHE A 3 44.52 35.20 -1.22
C PHE A 3 44.41 33.80 -0.58
N LEU A 4 44.86 32.79 -1.26
CA LEU A 4 44.91 31.42 -0.82
C LEU A 4 46.23 30.78 -1.29
N ASP A 5 47.14 30.53 -0.37
CA ASP A 5 48.22 29.59 -0.56
C ASP A 5 47.70 28.15 -0.43
N GLU A 6 48.57 27.16 -0.69
CA GLU A 6 48.17 25.75 -0.56
C GLU A 6 47.62 25.40 0.82
N ASN A 7 48.11 26.04 1.87
CA ASN A 7 47.64 25.82 3.22
C ASN A 7 46.27 26.48 3.48
N GLY A 8 46.06 27.69 2.94
CA GLY A 8 44.80 28.41 3.03
C GLY A 8 43.69 27.69 2.24
N LEU A 9 43.98 27.17 1.08
CA LEU A 9 43.07 26.38 0.27
C LEU A 9 42.70 25.05 0.97
N GLY A 10 43.68 24.36 1.55
CA GLY A 10 43.46 23.14 2.31
C GLY A 10 42.56 23.34 3.51
N ARG A 11 42.74 24.45 4.25
CA ARG A 11 41.90 24.83 5.40
C ARG A 11 40.46 25.15 4.96
N LEU A 12 40.31 25.91 3.86
CA LEU A 12 39.00 26.22 3.30
C LEU A 12 38.28 24.95 2.85
N TRP A 13 38.97 24.06 2.18
CA TRP A 13 38.40 22.80 1.73
C TRP A 13 37.98 21.90 2.90
N ALA A 14 38.81 21.80 3.93
CA ALA A 14 38.46 21.07 5.15
C ALA A 14 37.20 21.63 5.84
N GLN A 15 37.07 22.97 5.91
CA GLN A 15 35.87 23.60 6.45
C GLN A 15 34.63 23.37 5.61
N ILE A 16 34.75 23.37 4.29
CA ILE A 16 33.64 23.03 3.37
C ILE A 16 33.19 21.60 3.58
N ILE A 17 34.13 20.66 3.65
CA ILE A 17 33.82 19.24 3.90
C ILE A 17 33.14 19.06 5.27
N LEU A 18 33.63 19.70 6.32
CA LEU A 18 33.00 19.65 7.66
C LEU A 18 31.58 20.22 7.65
N LYS A 19 31.35 21.32 6.94
CA LYS A 19 30.01 21.91 6.81
C LYS A 19 29.06 21.01 5.98
N LEU A 20 29.56 20.37 4.92
CA LEU A 20 28.76 19.43 4.14
C LEU A 20 28.41 18.18 4.97
N ASN A 21 29.39 17.61 5.67
CA ASN A 21 29.17 16.45 6.53
C ASN A 21 28.21 16.74 7.69
N SER A 22 28.25 17.99 8.22
CA SER A 22 27.29 18.38 9.26
C SER A 22 25.85 18.56 8.76
N LYS A 23 25.64 18.61 7.44
CA LYS A 23 24.32 18.71 6.81
C LYS A 23 23.74 17.34 6.46
N ILE A 24 24.61 16.37 6.28
CA ILE A 24 24.24 14.99 5.98
C ILE A 24 24.63 14.15 7.19
N PRO A 25 23.70 13.65 7.98
CA PRO A 25 24.03 12.81 9.12
C PRO A 25 24.70 11.53 8.67
N ASP A 26 25.67 11.03 9.44
CA ASP A 26 26.34 9.76 9.18
C ASP A 26 25.36 8.60 9.43
N GLY A 27 25.61 7.47 8.79
CA GLY A 27 24.97 6.19 9.12
C GLY A 27 23.72 5.82 8.33
N GLY A 28 23.45 6.48 7.21
CA GLY A 28 22.38 6.03 6.30
C GLY A 28 22.65 4.63 5.75
N THR A 29 21.59 3.83 5.65
CA THR A 29 21.61 2.48 5.07
C THR A 29 20.89 2.44 3.73
N THR A 30 21.13 1.39 2.94
CA THR A 30 20.44 1.19 1.66
C THR A 30 18.92 1.17 1.87
N GLY A 31 18.20 1.98 1.09
CA GLY A 31 16.74 2.09 1.18
C GLY A 31 16.25 3.24 2.08
N GLN A 32 17.14 3.98 2.71
CA GLN A 32 16.79 5.18 3.46
C GLN A 32 16.88 6.44 2.59
N ILE A 33 16.04 7.40 2.86
CA ILE A 33 16.03 8.73 2.25
C ILE A 33 16.48 9.78 3.27
N LEU A 34 17.11 10.84 2.78
CA LEU A 34 17.45 11.99 3.60
C LEU A 34 16.24 12.90 3.72
N LYS A 35 15.68 13.00 4.92
CA LYS A 35 14.49 13.80 5.21
C LYS A 35 14.88 15.10 5.90
N LYS A 36 14.28 16.21 5.46
CA LYS A 36 14.42 17.50 6.17
C LYS A 36 13.52 17.51 7.40
N THR A 37 14.08 17.90 8.54
CA THR A 37 13.37 18.16 9.78
C THR A 37 13.42 19.64 10.14
N GLU A 38 12.73 20.06 11.18
CA GLU A 38 12.78 21.45 11.68
C GLU A 38 14.19 21.83 12.16
N THR A 39 14.94 20.88 12.66
CA THR A 39 16.28 21.08 13.24
C THR A 39 17.43 20.68 12.33
N GLY A 40 17.16 20.10 11.14
CA GLY A 40 18.22 19.66 10.23
C GLY A 40 17.77 18.64 9.22
N THR A 41 18.56 17.60 9.06
CA THR A 41 18.29 16.45 8.18
C THR A 41 18.53 15.15 8.95
N GLU A 42 17.76 14.12 8.66
CA GLU A 42 17.89 12.78 9.22
C GLU A 42 17.70 11.72 8.15
N TRP A 43 18.28 10.55 8.37
CA TRP A 43 17.98 9.36 7.57
C TRP A 43 16.67 8.76 8.06
N ALA A 44 15.74 8.57 7.18
CA ALA A 44 14.46 7.94 7.47
C ALA A 44 14.19 6.84 6.45
N ASP A 45 13.54 5.79 6.89
CA ASP A 45 13.03 4.80 5.96
C ASP A 45 12.06 5.47 4.98
N GLU A 46 12.09 5.07 3.74
CA GLU A 46 11.16 5.56 2.72
C GLU A 46 9.73 5.14 3.12
N SER A 47 9.16 5.88 4.05
CA SER A 47 7.76 5.73 4.45
C SER A 47 6.88 6.60 3.57
N GLY A 48 6.55 6.11 2.41
CA GLY A 48 5.72 6.89 1.48
C GLY A 48 5.50 6.24 0.12
N GLY A 49 6.12 5.11 -0.14
CA GLY A 49 5.67 4.23 -1.19
C GLY A 49 4.36 3.59 -0.71
N SER A 50 3.23 4.00 -1.27
CA SER A 50 1.99 3.25 -1.14
C SER A 50 2.27 1.84 -1.67
N SER A 51 2.64 0.91 -0.77
CA SER A 51 2.84 -0.48 -1.15
C SER A 51 1.46 -1.07 -1.41
N SER A 52 1.10 -1.18 -2.67
CA SER A 52 -0.07 -1.93 -3.06
C SER A 52 0.23 -3.42 -2.98
N THR A 53 -0.57 -4.17 -2.28
CA THR A 53 -0.51 -5.63 -2.24
C THR A 53 -1.74 -6.22 -2.90
N THR A 54 -1.53 -7.24 -3.73
CA THR A 54 -2.62 -8.00 -4.34
C THR A 54 -2.72 -9.36 -3.66
N GLN A 55 -3.90 -9.73 -3.20
CA GLN A 55 -4.19 -11.03 -2.60
C GLN A 55 -5.34 -11.70 -3.33
N THR A 56 -5.24 -13.00 -3.54
CA THR A 56 -6.34 -13.80 -4.07
C THR A 56 -7.11 -14.41 -2.90
N ILE A 57 -8.40 -14.18 -2.88
CA ILE A 57 -9.34 -14.75 -1.90
C ILE A 57 -10.53 -15.36 -2.65
N THR A 58 -11.35 -16.15 -1.97
CA THR A 58 -12.55 -16.75 -2.55
C THR A 58 -13.78 -16.19 -1.86
N LEU A 59 -14.73 -15.67 -2.63
CA LEU A 59 -16.07 -15.38 -2.18
C LEU A 59 -16.86 -16.68 -2.17
N LEU A 60 -17.10 -17.21 -0.98
CA LEU A 60 -17.77 -18.49 -0.79
C LEU A 60 -19.28 -18.33 -0.96
N THR A 61 -19.92 -19.29 -1.61
CA THR A 61 -21.39 -19.36 -1.71
C THR A 61 -22.08 -19.36 -0.35
N SER A 62 -21.48 -20.04 0.63
CA SER A 62 -22.01 -20.14 1.99
C SER A 62 -21.79 -18.89 2.84
N GLY A 63 -20.97 -17.95 2.38
CA GLY A 63 -20.60 -16.75 3.14
C GLY A 63 -21.59 -15.58 3.02
N TRP A 64 -22.55 -15.68 2.10
CA TRP A 64 -23.50 -14.60 1.85
C TRP A 64 -24.64 -14.59 2.86
N ALA A 65 -24.78 -13.48 3.55
CA ALA A 65 -25.91 -13.23 4.48
C ALA A 65 -26.75 -12.05 4.00
N GLN A 66 -28.05 -12.11 4.18
CA GLN A 66 -28.94 -11.01 3.80
C GLN A 66 -28.59 -9.73 4.57
N SER A 67 -28.47 -8.63 3.85
CA SER A 67 -28.11 -7.32 4.39
C SER A 67 -28.92 -6.22 3.69
N GLY A 68 -30.02 -5.83 4.26
CA GLY A 68 -30.99 -4.92 3.65
C GLY A 68 -31.59 -5.52 2.37
N SER A 69 -31.55 -4.79 1.26
CA SER A 69 -32.06 -5.24 -0.04
C SER A 69 -31.08 -6.14 -0.83
N GLY A 70 -29.95 -6.53 -0.26
CA GLY A 70 -28.94 -7.36 -0.92
C GLY A 70 -28.32 -8.36 0.04
N TYR A 71 -27.18 -8.88 -0.33
CA TYR A 71 -26.42 -9.84 0.47
C TYR A 71 -25.00 -9.33 0.69
N SER A 72 -24.42 -9.61 1.83
CA SER A 72 -23.04 -9.26 2.16
C SER A 72 -22.26 -10.45 2.67
N GLN A 73 -20.96 -10.42 2.45
CA GLN A 73 -19.99 -11.36 2.97
C GLN A 73 -18.80 -10.61 3.54
N THR A 74 -18.31 -10.99 4.70
CA THR A 74 -17.05 -10.47 5.25
C THR A 74 -15.95 -11.49 4.99
N VAL A 75 -14.86 -11.01 4.40
CA VAL A 75 -13.70 -11.84 4.03
C VAL A 75 -12.44 -11.33 4.71
N ASN A 76 -11.56 -12.25 5.09
CA ASN A 76 -10.27 -11.92 5.68
C ASN A 76 -9.28 -11.53 4.59
N VAL A 77 -8.61 -10.39 4.77
CA VAL A 77 -7.59 -9.88 3.84
C VAL A 77 -6.45 -9.29 4.66
N THR A 78 -5.29 -9.90 4.57
CA THR A 78 -4.11 -9.47 5.32
C THR A 78 -3.68 -8.06 4.90
N GLY A 79 -3.31 -7.22 5.87
CA GLY A 79 -2.81 -5.87 5.61
C GLY A 79 -3.90 -4.81 5.37
N VAL A 80 -5.16 -5.17 5.32
CA VAL A 80 -6.26 -4.20 5.30
C VAL A 80 -6.38 -3.50 6.65
N THR A 81 -6.54 -2.20 6.63
CA THR A 81 -6.84 -1.35 7.78
C THR A 81 -8.13 -0.58 7.54
N ALA A 82 -8.66 0.09 8.55
CA ALA A 82 -9.87 0.92 8.40
C ALA A 82 -9.67 2.10 7.41
N SER A 83 -8.42 2.52 7.17
CA SER A 83 -8.05 3.60 6.25
C SER A 83 -7.52 3.11 4.90
N SER A 84 -7.42 1.80 4.68
CA SER A 84 -7.00 1.24 3.38
C SER A 84 -8.07 1.50 2.32
N ASN A 85 -7.65 1.46 1.06
CA ASN A 85 -8.54 1.51 -0.09
C ASN A 85 -8.51 0.16 -0.78
N GLY A 86 -9.37 -0.76 -0.32
CA GLY A 86 -9.50 -2.09 -0.90
C GLY A 86 -10.38 -2.07 -2.15
N SER A 87 -9.87 -2.54 -3.27
CA SER A 87 -10.64 -2.77 -4.48
C SER A 87 -10.68 -4.25 -4.84
N LEU A 88 -11.79 -4.66 -5.44
CA LEU A 88 -12.07 -6.05 -5.79
C LEU A 88 -12.12 -6.19 -7.31
N ARG A 89 -11.50 -7.24 -7.83
CA ARG A 89 -11.67 -7.69 -9.22
C ARG A 89 -11.75 -9.20 -9.26
N ILE A 90 -12.37 -9.73 -10.30
CA ILE A 90 -12.33 -11.18 -10.51
C ILE A 90 -10.91 -11.65 -10.77
N ALA A 91 -10.52 -12.79 -10.22
CA ALA A 91 -9.19 -13.35 -10.43
C ALA A 91 -9.01 -13.83 -11.88
N GLN A 92 -7.78 -13.70 -12.40
CA GLN A 92 -7.45 -14.19 -13.76
C GLN A 92 -7.62 -15.70 -13.91
N SER A 93 -7.57 -16.44 -12.81
CA SER A 93 -7.78 -17.88 -12.77
C SER A 93 -9.25 -18.32 -12.80
N ALA A 94 -10.18 -17.35 -12.76
CA ALA A 94 -11.61 -17.67 -12.77
C ALA A 94 -12.04 -18.30 -14.10
N THR A 95 -12.96 -19.25 -14.01
CA THR A 95 -13.60 -19.87 -15.19
C THR A 95 -14.64 -18.93 -15.79
N ASP A 96 -15.07 -19.20 -17.01
CA ASP A 96 -16.13 -18.41 -17.69
C ASP A 96 -17.44 -18.42 -16.89
N GLU A 97 -17.76 -19.54 -16.24
CA GLU A 97 -18.93 -19.66 -15.37
C GLU A 97 -18.81 -18.77 -14.11
N GLN A 98 -17.64 -18.74 -13.50
CA GLN A 98 -17.34 -17.85 -12.37
C GLN A 98 -17.35 -16.39 -12.81
N PHE A 99 -16.86 -16.08 -13.98
CA PHE A 99 -16.91 -14.74 -14.55
C PHE A 99 -18.35 -14.28 -14.80
N ALA A 100 -19.20 -15.15 -15.34
CA ALA A 100 -20.64 -14.88 -15.53
C ALA A 100 -21.35 -14.64 -14.17
N ALA A 101 -21.06 -15.46 -13.16
CA ALA A 101 -21.59 -15.29 -11.81
C ALA A 101 -21.15 -13.97 -11.15
N TRP A 102 -19.89 -13.58 -11.34
CA TRP A 102 -19.37 -12.27 -10.93
C TRP A 102 -20.15 -11.12 -11.56
N GLY A 103 -20.34 -11.17 -12.88
CA GLY A 103 -21.10 -10.16 -13.62
C GLY A 103 -22.56 -10.06 -13.19
N ALA A 104 -23.20 -11.17 -12.84
CA ALA A 104 -24.57 -11.21 -12.33
C ALA A 104 -24.68 -10.67 -10.89
N ALA A 105 -23.70 -10.98 -10.03
CA ALA A 105 -23.68 -10.57 -8.64
C ALA A 105 -23.31 -9.08 -8.47
N LYS A 106 -22.46 -8.54 -9.33
CA LYS A 106 -21.93 -7.16 -9.25
C LYS A 106 -21.42 -6.83 -7.84
N PRO A 107 -20.47 -7.62 -7.31
CA PRO A 107 -19.99 -7.42 -5.97
C PRO A 107 -19.14 -6.17 -5.86
N ARG A 108 -19.24 -5.51 -4.71
CA ARG A 108 -18.46 -4.32 -4.38
C ARG A 108 -18.06 -4.32 -2.91
N VAL A 109 -16.93 -3.72 -2.61
CA VAL A 109 -16.52 -3.44 -1.22
C VAL A 109 -17.41 -2.33 -0.66
N THR A 110 -17.96 -2.53 0.52
CA THR A 110 -18.84 -1.56 1.19
C THR A 110 -18.32 -1.14 2.56
N ALA A 111 -17.44 -1.91 3.17
CA ALA A 111 -16.77 -1.57 4.41
C ALA A 111 -15.45 -2.30 4.53
N GLN A 112 -14.57 -1.76 5.35
CA GLN A 112 -13.27 -2.35 5.68
C GLN A 112 -12.92 -2.09 7.13
N ALA A 113 -12.22 -3.03 7.73
CA ALA A 113 -11.70 -2.96 9.08
C ALA A 113 -10.34 -3.65 9.12
N ALA A 114 -9.68 -3.66 10.27
CA ALA A 114 -8.39 -4.34 10.41
C ALA A 114 -8.49 -5.82 10.00
N GLY A 115 -7.79 -6.19 8.93
CA GLY A 115 -7.74 -7.57 8.43
C GLY A 115 -8.98 -8.06 7.70
N THR A 116 -10.00 -7.24 7.43
CA THR A 116 -11.25 -7.67 6.80
C THR A 116 -11.82 -6.68 5.80
N LEU A 117 -12.51 -7.23 4.79
CA LEU A 117 -13.34 -6.47 3.85
C LEU A 117 -14.76 -7.00 3.87
N THR A 118 -15.74 -6.10 3.82
CA THR A 118 -17.14 -6.46 3.61
C THR A 118 -17.52 -6.22 2.16
N VAL A 119 -17.95 -7.28 1.49
CA VAL A 119 -18.39 -7.27 0.10
C VAL A 119 -19.89 -7.39 0.06
N LYS A 120 -20.55 -6.57 -0.74
CA LYS A 120 -22.01 -6.61 -0.93
C LYS A 120 -22.35 -6.85 -2.40
N THR A 121 -23.35 -7.68 -2.66
CA THR A 121 -23.90 -7.86 -4.00
C THR A 121 -24.89 -6.73 -4.32
N ALA A 122 -24.88 -6.28 -5.59
CA ALA A 122 -25.93 -5.42 -6.12
C ALA A 122 -26.90 -6.16 -7.04
N GLY A 123 -26.59 -7.42 -7.35
CA GLY A 123 -27.39 -8.32 -8.19
C GLY A 123 -27.73 -9.63 -7.46
N THR A 124 -27.74 -10.72 -8.19
CA THR A 124 -28.03 -12.04 -7.66
C THR A 124 -26.90 -12.59 -6.79
N VAL A 125 -27.25 -13.37 -5.78
CA VAL A 125 -26.25 -14.10 -4.95
C VAL A 125 -25.58 -15.16 -5.81
N PRO A 126 -24.24 -15.24 -5.80
CA PRO A 126 -23.52 -16.30 -6.52
C PRO A 126 -23.89 -17.69 -6.01
N THR A 127 -24.10 -18.61 -6.90
CA THR A 127 -24.37 -20.02 -6.60
C THR A 127 -23.12 -20.89 -6.71
N ILE A 128 -22.00 -20.30 -7.09
CA ILE A 128 -20.66 -20.91 -7.15
C ILE A 128 -19.66 -20.02 -6.44
N ASP A 129 -18.61 -20.61 -5.94
CA ASP A 129 -17.50 -19.88 -5.32
C ASP A 129 -16.74 -19.08 -6.36
N ILE A 130 -16.44 -17.82 -6.07
CA ILE A 130 -15.78 -16.91 -7.01
C ILE A 130 -14.40 -16.52 -6.49
N PRO A 131 -13.30 -16.88 -7.18
CA PRO A 131 -11.98 -16.37 -6.85
C PRO A 131 -11.87 -14.90 -7.24
N VAL A 132 -11.42 -14.08 -6.32
CA VAL A 132 -11.25 -12.62 -6.53
C VAL A 132 -9.87 -12.18 -6.08
N GLU A 133 -9.36 -11.16 -6.75
CA GLU A 133 -8.16 -10.47 -6.34
C GLU A 133 -8.54 -9.16 -5.63
N VAL A 134 -7.95 -8.97 -4.46
CA VAL A 134 -8.09 -7.76 -3.67
C VAL A 134 -6.80 -6.96 -3.81
N LEU A 135 -6.91 -5.74 -4.32
CA LEU A 135 -5.84 -4.76 -4.31
C LEU A 135 -6.03 -3.88 -3.07
N VAL A 136 -5.04 -3.90 -2.18
CA VAL A 136 -4.99 -3.05 -0.98
C VAL A 136 -3.97 -1.95 -1.22
N VAL A 137 -4.41 -0.73 -1.10
CA VAL A 137 -3.57 0.47 -1.23
C VAL A 137 -3.54 1.25 0.08
#